data_b85868e89ee7de1a8443d7637b45f167
#
_entry.id   b85868e89ee7de1a8443d7637b45f167
#
_cell.length_a   1.000
_cell.length_b   1.000
_cell.length_c   1.000
_cell.angle_alpha   90.00
_cell.angle_beta   90.00
_cell.angle_gamma   90.00
#
_symmetry.space_group_name_H-M   'P 1'
#
loop_
_entity.id
_entity.type
_entity.pdbx_description
1 polymer ?
#
loop_
_entity_poly.entity_id
_entity_poly.type
_entity_poly.pdbx_seq_one_letter_code
_entity_poly.pdbx_strand_id
1 'polypeptide(L)'
;MTDSDPDADPPLELESRRTIYQHVRDNPGSHFRALLADLEYAQGTLQYHLRQLEAQGSLERSDDGKYTRYYPAEEFDAVDQAVMNALRREYARRIVAHLAVEGALSTADLSDRLGRSPSTVSWHLSKLEDADLVTKERQGRSVDYELRDPERVQYLYTIHRRTFTDRVVDRLFDLWDSY
;
A
#
# COMPACT_ATOMS: atom_id res chain seq x y z
N MET A 1 -3.64 35.31 -33.95
CA MET A 1 -2.64 35.73 -32.97
C MET A 1 -2.94 34.88 -31.75
N THR A 2 -2.36 33.67 -31.72
CA THR A 2 -2.55 32.69 -30.62
C THR A 2 -1.62 33.12 -29.49
N ASP A 3 -2.23 33.62 -28.44
CA ASP A 3 -1.57 33.92 -27.18
C ASP A 3 -1.10 32.58 -26.61
N SER A 4 0.17 32.24 -26.86
CA SER A 4 0.81 31.10 -26.21
C SER A 4 1.14 31.56 -24.82
N ASP A 5 0.45 31.02 -23.83
CA ASP A 5 0.76 31.16 -22.42
C ASP A 5 2.24 30.71 -22.23
N PRO A 6 3.17 31.58 -21.78
CA PRO A 6 4.57 31.27 -21.63
C PRO A 6 4.84 30.23 -20.52
N ASP A 7 3.85 29.95 -19.65
CA ASP A 7 3.92 28.94 -18.59
C ASP A 7 3.25 27.61 -19.00
N ALA A 8 2.76 27.49 -20.26
CA ALA A 8 2.18 26.23 -20.73
C ALA A 8 3.29 25.21 -21.00
N ASP A 9 3.21 24.09 -20.32
CA ASP A 9 4.10 22.95 -20.51
C ASP A 9 4.07 22.42 -21.96
N PRO A 10 5.24 22.00 -22.49
CA PRO A 10 5.30 21.33 -23.79
C PRO A 10 4.37 20.12 -23.83
N PRO A 11 3.73 19.80 -24.97
CA PRO A 11 2.78 18.69 -25.09
C PRO A 11 3.34 17.34 -24.63
N LEU A 12 4.63 17.06 -24.84
CA LEU A 12 5.30 15.82 -24.40
C LEU A 12 5.42 15.74 -22.89
N GLU A 13 5.65 16.85 -22.20
CA GLU A 13 5.71 16.88 -20.72
C GLU A 13 4.33 16.65 -20.10
N LEU A 14 3.26 17.20 -20.70
CA LEU A 14 1.90 16.95 -20.27
C LEU A 14 1.50 15.48 -20.46
N GLU A 15 1.91 14.85 -21.56
CA GLU A 15 1.64 13.45 -21.83
C GLU A 15 2.38 12.55 -20.83
N SER A 16 3.68 12.82 -20.57
CA SER A 16 4.48 12.09 -19.59
C SER A 16 3.87 12.19 -18.19
N ARG A 17 3.47 13.39 -17.76
CA ARG A 17 2.81 13.58 -16.45
C ARG A 17 1.48 12.85 -16.37
N ARG A 18 0.68 12.86 -17.42
CA ARG A 18 -0.59 12.11 -17.50
C ARG A 18 -0.34 10.62 -17.36
N THR A 19 0.65 10.07 -18.07
CA THR A 19 1.02 8.65 -18.01
C THR A 19 1.47 8.26 -16.60
N ILE A 20 2.35 9.05 -15.98
CA ILE A 20 2.85 8.81 -14.63
C ILE A 20 1.70 8.87 -13.62
N TYR A 21 0.85 9.89 -13.70
CA TYR A 21 -0.31 10.05 -12.81
C TYR A 21 -1.27 8.86 -12.93
N GLN A 22 -1.63 8.45 -14.15
CA GLN A 22 -2.51 7.30 -14.38
C GLN A 22 -1.92 6.02 -13.80
N HIS A 23 -0.61 5.80 -14.00
CA HIS A 23 0.05 4.64 -13.43
C HIS A 23 0.01 4.62 -11.90
N VAL A 24 0.26 5.75 -11.24
CA VAL A 24 0.15 5.87 -9.77
C VAL A 24 -1.29 5.66 -9.30
N ARG A 25 -2.27 6.19 -10.01
CA ARG A 25 -3.70 5.99 -9.71
C ARG A 25 -4.12 4.53 -9.82
N ASP A 26 -3.64 3.84 -10.85
CA ASP A 26 -3.94 2.41 -11.05
C ASP A 26 -3.14 1.51 -10.10
N ASN A 27 -2.01 2.01 -9.57
CA ASN A 27 -1.11 1.32 -8.66
C ASN A 27 -0.74 2.19 -7.44
N PRO A 28 -1.71 2.59 -6.60
CA PRO A 28 -1.46 3.50 -5.49
C PRO A 28 -0.47 2.91 -4.49
N GLY A 29 0.41 3.76 -3.95
CA GLY A 29 1.49 3.35 -3.06
C GLY A 29 2.70 2.73 -3.77
N SER A 30 2.84 2.90 -5.08
CA SER A 30 4.07 2.54 -5.79
C SER A 30 5.23 3.40 -5.34
N HIS A 31 6.41 2.80 -5.16
CA HIS A 31 7.63 3.53 -4.82
C HIS A 31 8.43 3.85 -6.10
N PHE A 32 9.35 4.81 -5.99
CA PHE A 32 10.12 5.32 -7.13
C PHE A 32 10.75 4.23 -8.02
N ARG A 33 11.34 3.18 -7.42
CA ARG A 33 11.98 2.11 -8.20
C ARG A 33 10.97 1.27 -8.98
N ALA A 34 9.77 1.05 -8.43
CA ALA A 34 8.70 0.36 -9.13
C ALA A 34 8.24 1.19 -10.33
N LEU A 35 7.98 2.48 -10.12
CA LEU A 35 7.60 3.40 -11.20
C LEU A 35 8.67 3.46 -12.30
N LEU A 36 9.95 3.47 -11.92
CA LEU A 36 11.05 3.49 -12.89
C LEU A 36 11.14 2.20 -13.71
N ALA A 37 10.85 1.06 -13.09
CA ALA A 37 10.84 -0.23 -13.77
C ALA A 37 9.64 -0.39 -14.72
N ASP A 38 8.48 0.15 -14.34
CA ASP A 38 7.23 -0.04 -15.07
C ASP A 38 7.04 0.97 -16.22
N LEU A 39 7.61 2.18 -16.10
CA LEU A 39 7.31 3.31 -17.01
C LEU A 39 8.40 3.62 -18.03
N GLU A 40 9.52 2.92 -18.02
CA GLU A 40 10.63 3.06 -18.99
C GLU A 40 11.16 4.50 -19.16
N TYR A 41 10.97 5.39 -18.16
CA TYR A 41 11.57 6.73 -18.17
C TYR A 41 13.01 6.71 -17.66
N ALA A 42 13.82 7.66 -18.14
CA ALA A 42 15.08 7.96 -17.48
C ALA A 42 14.84 8.43 -16.04
N GLN A 43 15.73 8.06 -15.12
CA GLN A 43 15.59 8.36 -13.69
C GLN A 43 15.33 9.85 -13.42
N GLY A 44 16.12 10.75 -14.07
CA GLY A 44 15.97 12.19 -13.91
C GLY A 44 14.63 12.72 -14.43
N THR A 45 14.15 12.18 -15.55
CA THR A 45 12.86 12.55 -16.15
C THR A 45 11.71 12.16 -15.23
N LEU A 46 11.69 10.92 -14.75
CA LEU A 46 10.65 10.47 -13.80
C LEU A 46 10.67 11.31 -12.52
N GLN A 47 11.86 11.57 -11.96
CA GLN A 47 12.00 12.38 -10.75
C GLN A 47 11.50 13.81 -10.94
N TYR A 48 11.78 14.42 -12.09
CA TYR A 48 11.28 15.75 -12.45
C TYR A 48 9.75 15.77 -12.51
N HIS A 49 9.13 14.85 -13.26
CA HIS A 49 7.68 14.83 -13.41
C HIS A 49 6.94 14.50 -12.10
N LEU A 50 7.48 13.60 -11.26
CA LEU A 50 6.90 13.34 -9.95
C LEU A 50 6.88 14.60 -9.06
N ARG A 51 7.98 15.37 -9.05
CA ARG A 51 8.04 16.64 -8.32
C ARG A 51 7.03 17.67 -8.86
N GLN A 52 6.82 17.72 -10.18
CA GLN A 52 5.82 18.61 -10.77
C GLN A 52 4.40 18.20 -10.37
N LEU A 53 4.09 16.90 -10.42
CA LEU A 53 2.78 16.39 -9.99
C LEU A 53 2.51 16.61 -8.50
N GLU A 54 3.53 16.52 -7.65
CA GLU A 54 3.43 16.88 -6.23
C GLU A 54 3.21 18.39 -6.04
N ALA A 55 3.98 19.23 -6.73
CA ALA A 55 3.85 20.67 -6.65
C ALA A 55 2.49 21.19 -7.12
N GLN A 56 1.89 20.50 -8.09
CA GLN A 56 0.54 20.80 -8.61
C GLN A 56 -0.58 20.21 -7.73
N GLY A 57 -0.24 19.47 -6.66
CA GLY A 57 -1.22 18.84 -5.79
C GLY A 57 -1.97 17.66 -6.44
N SER A 58 -1.42 17.06 -7.50
CA SER A 58 -2.00 15.87 -8.14
C SER A 58 -1.57 14.57 -7.47
N LEU A 59 -0.35 14.53 -6.93
CA LEU A 59 0.18 13.41 -6.17
C LEU A 59 0.60 13.86 -4.78
N GLU A 60 0.56 12.93 -3.86
CA GLU A 60 1.12 13.07 -2.52
C GLU A 60 2.07 11.93 -2.18
N ARG A 61 2.98 12.20 -1.24
CA ARG A 61 3.96 11.22 -0.76
C ARG A 61 3.62 10.72 0.63
N SER A 62 3.84 9.42 0.82
CA SER A 62 3.81 8.77 2.13
C SER A 62 5.11 8.03 2.37
N ASP A 63 5.71 8.17 3.54
CA ASP A 63 6.90 7.42 3.95
C ASP A 63 6.48 6.20 4.77
N ASP A 64 6.86 5.00 4.32
CA ASP A 64 6.57 3.75 5.03
C ASP A 64 7.74 3.27 5.90
N GLY A 65 8.74 4.12 6.13
CA GLY A 65 9.96 3.84 6.88
C GLY A 65 11.02 3.09 6.07
N LYS A 66 10.71 2.60 4.87
CA LYS A 66 11.64 1.97 3.92
C LYS A 66 11.64 2.65 2.56
N TYR A 67 10.47 3.06 2.10
CA TYR A 67 10.27 3.68 0.80
C TYR A 67 9.38 4.91 0.91
N THR A 68 9.68 5.92 0.10
CA THR A 68 8.72 6.96 -0.25
C THR A 68 7.75 6.39 -1.29
N ARG A 69 6.45 6.46 -1.00
CA ARG A 69 5.38 5.96 -1.84
C ARG A 69 4.53 7.10 -2.36
N TYR A 70 3.99 6.93 -3.54
CA TYR A 70 3.18 7.92 -4.24
C TYR A 70 1.72 7.49 -4.30
N TYR A 71 0.84 8.43 -4.05
CA TYR A 71 -0.61 8.27 -4.09
C TYR A 71 -1.25 9.42 -4.88
N PRO A 72 -2.40 9.20 -5.54
CA PRO A 72 -3.23 10.30 -5.99
C PRO A 72 -3.62 11.16 -4.79
N ALA A 73 -3.49 12.48 -4.91
CA ALA A 73 -3.80 13.39 -3.81
C ALA A 73 -5.30 13.33 -3.45
N GLU A 74 -5.58 13.41 -2.15
CA GLU A 74 -6.94 13.43 -1.59
C GLU A 74 -7.79 12.15 -1.79
N GLU A 75 -7.25 11.10 -2.42
CA GLU A 75 -7.98 9.83 -2.61
C GLU A 75 -7.76 8.83 -1.45
N PHE A 76 -6.65 8.94 -0.72
CA PHE A 76 -6.26 8.03 0.36
C PHE A 76 -5.98 8.82 1.62
N ASP A 77 -6.76 8.61 2.67
CA ASP A 77 -6.41 9.18 3.98
C ASP A 77 -5.21 8.44 4.62
N ALA A 78 -4.74 8.91 5.76
CA ALA A 78 -3.58 8.34 6.44
C ALA A 78 -3.76 6.85 6.79
N VAL A 79 -4.98 6.41 7.10
CA VAL A 79 -5.29 5.01 7.42
C VAL A 79 -5.27 4.18 6.14
N ASP A 80 -5.86 4.67 5.05
CA ASP A 80 -5.81 4.01 3.73
C ASP A 80 -4.38 3.80 3.27
N GLN A 81 -3.54 4.84 3.38
CA GLN A 81 -2.12 4.75 3.03
C GLN A 81 -1.39 3.73 3.90
N ALA A 82 -1.68 3.65 5.20
CA ALA A 82 -1.09 2.67 6.11
C ALA A 82 -1.51 1.24 5.72
N VAL A 83 -2.78 1.00 5.41
CA VAL A 83 -3.29 -0.28 4.91
C VAL A 83 -2.59 -0.65 3.59
N MET A 84 -2.57 0.26 2.61
CA MET A 84 -1.93 0.02 1.32
C MET A 84 -0.43 -0.28 1.46
N ASN A 85 0.27 0.43 2.34
CA ASN A 85 1.68 0.17 2.63
C ASN A 85 1.91 -1.22 3.23
N ALA A 86 1.02 -1.68 4.11
CA ALA A 86 1.05 -3.04 4.66
C ALA A 86 0.76 -4.09 3.59
N LEU A 87 -0.26 -3.87 2.74
CA LEU A 87 -0.63 -4.78 1.66
C LEU A 87 0.46 -4.93 0.59
N ARG A 88 1.35 -3.96 0.41
CA ARG A 88 2.49 -4.04 -0.50
C ARG A 88 3.68 -4.83 0.03
N ARG A 89 3.67 -5.25 1.30
CA ARG A 89 4.72 -6.05 1.94
C ARG A 89 4.22 -7.48 2.14
N GLU A 90 4.86 -8.46 1.55
CA GLU A 90 4.40 -9.86 1.50
C GLU A 90 3.96 -10.40 2.87
N TYR A 91 4.82 -10.33 3.89
CA TYR A 91 4.46 -10.89 5.20
C TYR A 91 3.44 -10.06 5.96
N ALA A 92 3.50 -8.72 5.87
CA ALA A 92 2.49 -7.86 6.47
C ALA A 92 1.12 -8.12 5.82
N ARG A 93 1.06 -8.22 4.48
CA ARG A 93 -0.16 -8.56 3.73
C ARG A 93 -0.74 -9.91 4.17
N ARG A 94 0.09 -10.94 4.33
CA ARG A 94 -0.37 -12.27 4.78
C ARG A 94 -0.88 -12.25 6.21
N ILE A 95 -0.19 -11.54 7.13
CA ILE A 95 -0.68 -11.35 8.50
C ILE A 95 -2.03 -10.67 8.50
N VAL A 96 -2.15 -9.55 7.79
CA VAL A 96 -3.38 -8.77 7.68
C VAL A 96 -4.51 -9.62 7.10
N ALA A 97 -4.25 -10.44 6.08
CA ALA A 97 -5.24 -11.34 5.50
C ALA A 97 -5.73 -12.41 6.47
N HIS A 98 -4.82 -13.05 7.24
CA HIS A 98 -5.22 -14.03 8.27
C HIS A 98 -6.04 -13.37 9.38
N LEU A 99 -5.63 -12.20 9.87
CA LEU A 99 -6.40 -11.46 10.89
C LEU A 99 -7.77 -11.02 10.37
N ALA A 100 -7.86 -10.65 9.09
CA ALA A 100 -9.10 -10.28 8.46
C ALA A 100 -10.10 -11.46 8.46
N VAL A 101 -9.67 -12.62 8.02
CA VAL A 101 -10.55 -13.81 7.82
C VAL A 101 -10.83 -14.55 9.11
N GLU A 102 -9.85 -14.68 9.99
CA GLU A 102 -9.92 -15.55 11.17
C GLU A 102 -10.17 -14.77 12.48
N GLY A 103 -10.06 -13.44 12.45
CA GLY A 103 -10.18 -12.60 13.65
C GLY A 103 -8.89 -12.55 14.47
N ALA A 104 -9.03 -12.48 15.79
CA ALA A 104 -7.90 -12.36 16.70
C ALA A 104 -7.00 -13.61 16.68
N LEU A 105 -5.70 -13.43 16.47
CA LEU A 105 -4.69 -14.51 16.41
C LEU A 105 -3.47 -14.14 17.24
N SER A 106 -2.87 -15.16 17.88
CA SER A 106 -1.60 -15.02 18.58
C SER A 106 -0.40 -15.00 17.64
N THR A 107 0.75 -14.53 18.14
CA THR A 107 2.02 -14.63 17.38
C THR A 107 2.36 -16.09 17.01
N ALA A 108 2.03 -17.05 17.89
CA ALA A 108 2.26 -18.48 17.62
C ALA A 108 1.38 -18.97 16.47
N ASP A 109 0.08 -18.64 16.48
CA ASP A 109 -0.85 -18.99 15.41
C ASP A 109 -0.40 -18.44 14.06
N LEU A 110 -0.01 -17.17 14.03
CA LEU A 110 0.50 -16.53 12.81
C LEU A 110 1.83 -17.13 12.36
N SER A 111 2.71 -17.52 13.28
CA SER A 111 3.98 -18.18 12.95
C SER A 111 3.75 -19.52 12.26
N ASP A 112 2.81 -20.30 12.74
CA ASP A 112 2.44 -21.59 12.16
C ASP A 112 1.85 -21.43 10.75
N ARG A 113 0.91 -20.46 10.57
CA ARG A 113 0.27 -20.19 9.27
C ARG A 113 1.25 -19.68 8.21
N LEU A 114 2.18 -18.84 8.63
CA LEU A 114 3.17 -18.23 7.74
C LEU A 114 4.41 -19.08 7.51
N GLY A 115 4.63 -20.11 8.32
CA GLY A 115 5.87 -20.90 8.31
C GLY A 115 7.10 -20.04 8.63
N ARG A 116 6.96 -19.09 9.57
CA ARG A 116 8.02 -18.14 9.95
C ARG A 116 8.25 -18.17 11.46
N SER A 117 9.46 -17.78 11.87
CA SER A 117 9.79 -17.71 13.29
C SER A 117 8.93 -16.67 14.02
N PRO A 118 8.61 -16.92 15.32
CA PRO A 118 7.88 -15.95 16.13
C PRO A 118 8.52 -14.56 16.18
N SER A 119 9.84 -14.48 16.13
CA SER A 119 10.57 -13.21 16.12
C SER A 119 10.32 -12.41 14.81
N THR A 120 10.26 -13.09 13.65
CA THR A 120 9.93 -12.47 12.38
C THR A 120 8.48 -11.94 12.39
N VAL A 121 7.55 -12.76 12.86
CA VAL A 121 6.14 -12.39 12.96
C VAL A 121 5.94 -11.21 13.93
N SER A 122 6.55 -11.27 15.11
CA SER A 122 6.49 -10.19 16.10
C SER A 122 7.03 -8.87 15.56
N TRP A 123 8.09 -8.91 14.75
CA TRP A 123 8.62 -7.71 14.11
C TRP A 123 7.60 -7.07 13.15
N HIS A 124 6.92 -7.89 12.32
CA HIS A 124 5.88 -7.40 11.42
C HIS A 124 4.65 -6.88 12.20
N LEU A 125 4.23 -7.59 13.25
CA LEU A 125 3.13 -7.16 14.12
C LEU A 125 3.43 -5.82 14.80
N SER A 126 4.66 -5.63 15.30
CA SER A 126 5.08 -4.33 15.85
C SER A 126 4.96 -3.20 14.82
N LYS A 127 5.32 -3.45 13.56
CA LYS A 127 5.17 -2.46 12.49
C LYS A 127 3.72 -2.17 12.15
N LEU A 128 2.85 -3.16 12.19
CA LEU A 128 1.40 -2.97 12.00
C LEU A 128 0.77 -2.24 13.21
N GLU A 129 1.24 -2.48 14.42
CA GLU A 129 0.84 -1.76 15.62
C GLU A 129 1.32 -0.31 15.58
N ASP A 130 2.59 -0.06 15.21
CA ASP A 130 3.14 1.31 15.03
C ASP A 130 2.34 2.12 13.98
N ALA A 131 1.79 1.43 12.96
CA ALA A 131 0.94 2.03 11.93
C ALA A 131 -0.55 2.10 12.32
N ASP A 132 -0.89 1.75 13.55
CA ASP A 132 -2.25 1.74 14.10
C ASP A 132 -3.27 0.85 13.35
N LEU A 133 -2.77 -0.19 12.65
CA LEU A 133 -3.60 -1.14 11.89
C LEU A 133 -4.08 -2.32 12.71
N VAL A 134 -3.36 -2.69 13.75
CA VAL A 134 -3.72 -3.77 14.66
C VAL A 134 -3.78 -3.30 16.09
N THR A 135 -4.65 -3.93 16.88
CA THR A 135 -4.65 -3.87 18.33
C THR A 135 -4.15 -5.17 18.91
N LYS A 136 -3.69 -5.14 20.14
CA LYS A 136 -3.33 -6.33 20.88
C LYS A 136 -4.08 -6.41 22.19
N GLU A 137 -4.56 -7.59 22.50
CA GLU A 137 -5.22 -7.90 23.75
C GLU A 137 -4.50 -9.05 24.46
N ARG A 138 -4.29 -8.91 25.77
CA ARG A 138 -3.67 -9.94 26.56
C ARG A 138 -4.72 -10.91 27.09
N GLN A 139 -4.62 -12.18 26.66
CA GLN A 139 -5.46 -13.27 27.15
C GLN A 139 -4.62 -14.23 28.00
N GLY A 140 -4.58 -14.00 29.31
CA GLY A 140 -3.77 -14.80 30.23
C GLY A 140 -2.27 -14.70 29.93
N ARG A 141 -1.67 -15.76 29.38
CA ARG A 141 -0.25 -15.81 28.98
C ARG A 141 -0.01 -15.49 27.51
N SER A 142 -1.06 -15.47 26.68
CA SER A 142 -1.01 -15.14 25.27
C SER A 142 -1.29 -13.66 25.05
N VAL A 143 -0.81 -13.17 23.93
CA VAL A 143 -1.18 -11.86 23.38
C VAL A 143 -1.75 -12.11 21.99
N ASP A 144 -3.00 -11.75 21.79
CA ASP A 144 -3.70 -11.87 20.54
C ASP A 144 -3.77 -10.52 19.85
N TYR A 145 -3.69 -10.54 18.53
CA TYR A 145 -3.72 -9.37 17.66
C TYR A 145 -4.95 -9.43 16.79
N GLU A 146 -5.60 -8.31 16.59
CA GLU A 146 -6.73 -8.17 15.68
C GLU A 146 -6.63 -6.87 14.86
N LEU A 147 -7.28 -6.85 13.70
CA LEU A 147 -7.35 -5.62 12.89
C LEU A 147 -8.29 -4.62 13.55
N ARG A 148 -7.93 -3.34 13.52
CA ARG A 148 -8.80 -2.26 13.98
C ARG A 148 -10.01 -2.08 13.07
N ASP A 149 -9.81 -2.18 11.77
CA ASP A 149 -10.83 -1.97 10.76
C ASP A 149 -10.70 -3.03 9.65
N PRO A 150 -11.21 -4.24 9.90
CA PRO A 150 -11.14 -5.32 8.92
C PRO A 150 -11.93 -5.04 7.65
N GLU A 151 -13.05 -4.32 7.72
CA GLU A 151 -13.88 -3.97 6.55
C GLU A 151 -13.14 -3.03 5.60
N ARG A 152 -12.42 -2.06 6.14
CA ARG A 152 -11.59 -1.14 5.35
C ARG A 152 -10.44 -1.87 4.65
N VAL A 153 -9.80 -2.78 5.34
CA VAL A 153 -8.74 -3.64 4.76
C VAL A 153 -9.28 -4.44 3.59
N GLN A 154 -10.43 -5.10 3.78
CA GLN A 154 -11.10 -5.87 2.73
C GLN A 154 -11.46 -4.99 1.54
N TYR A 155 -12.06 -3.84 1.78
CA TYR A 155 -12.44 -2.89 0.73
C TYR A 155 -11.23 -2.47 -0.12
N LEU A 156 -10.14 -2.01 0.51
CA LEU A 156 -8.93 -1.58 -0.20
C LEU A 156 -8.25 -2.75 -0.93
N TYR A 157 -8.21 -3.93 -0.32
CA TYR A 157 -7.70 -5.11 -0.99
C TYR A 157 -8.51 -5.45 -2.24
N THR A 158 -9.82 -5.49 -2.15
CA THR A 158 -10.73 -5.85 -3.25
C THR A 158 -10.57 -4.90 -4.43
N ILE A 159 -10.55 -3.58 -4.18
CA ILE A 159 -10.40 -2.57 -5.24
C ILE A 159 -9.04 -2.65 -5.91
N HIS A 160 -7.97 -2.84 -5.11
CA HIS A 160 -6.58 -2.79 -5.60
C HIS A 160 -5.96 -4.19 -5.76
N ARG A 161 -6.75 -5.26 -5.74
CA ARG A 161 -6.31 -6.66 -5.80
C ARG A 161 -5.28 -6.93 -6.91
N ARG A 162 -5.46 -6.32 -8.08
CA ARG A 162 -4.58 -6.51 -9.23
C ARG A 162 -3.16 -5.99 -9.00
N THR A 163 -2.97 -5.12 -8.02
CA THR A 163 -1.65 -4.58 -7.67
C THR A 163 -0.87 -5.46 -6.69
N PHE A 164 -1.54 -6.48 -6.12
CA PHE A 164 -0.97 -7.39 -5.13
C PHE A 164 -0.97 -8.81 -5.68
N THR A 165 0.15 -9.29 -6.20
CA THR A 165 0.28 -10.67 -6.70
C THR A 165 0.59 -11.62 -5.54
N ASP A 166 -0.43 -12.15 -4.87
CA ASP A 166 -0.25 -13.15 -3.80
C ASP A 166 -1.42 -14.13 -3.75
N ARG A 167 -1.23 -15.31 -4.37
CA ARG A 167 -2.26 -16.36 -4.46
C ARG A 167 -2.75 -16.89 -3.09
N VAL A 168 -1.93 -16.79 -2.05
CA VAL A 168 -2.32 -17.22 -0.69
C VAL A 168 -3.33 -16.24 -0.14
N VAL A 169 -3.04 -14.95 -0.28
CA VAL A 169 -3.93 -13.88 0.18
C VAL A 169 -5.21 -13.83 -0.64
N ASP A 170 -5.12 -14.04 -1.96
CA ASP A 170 -6.30 -14.12 -2.82
C ASP A 170 -7.28 -15.19 -2.33
N ARG A 171 -6.79 -16.38 -1.99
CA ARG A 171 -7.63 -17.47 -1.46
C ARG A 171 -8.26 -17.14 -0.11
N LEU A 172 -7.52 -16.46 0.77
CA LEU A 172 -8.05 -16.05 2.08
C LEU A 172 -9.20 -15.06 1.94
N PHE A 173 -9.06 -14.05 1.09
CA PHE A 173 -10.13 -13.08 0.85
C PHE A 173 -11.31 -13.65 0.05
N ASP A 174 -11.09 -14.60 -0.87
CA ASP A 174 -12.18 -15.31 -1.56
C ASP A 174 -13.04 -16.14 -0.57
N LEU A 175 -12.43 -16.67 0.50
CA LEU A 175 -13.16 -17.33 1.59
C LEU A 175 -14.01 -16.34 2.40
N TRP A 176 -13.51 -15.13 2.62
CA TRP A 176 -14.28 -14.10 3.35
C TRP A 176 -15.53 -13.69 2.59
N ASP A 177 -15.43 -13.44 1.28
CA ASP A 177 -16.57 -13.05 0.45
C ASP A 177 -17.66 -14.15 0.35
N SER A 178 -17.38 -15.36 0.85
CA SER A 178 -18.28 -16.53 0.81
C SER A 178 -19.13 -16.67 2.07
N TYR A 179 -18.96 -15.82 3.09
CA TYR A 179 -19.71 -15.79 4.34
C TYR A 179 -20.56 -14.52 4.48
#